data_26ac4a984fdc64dd6d9a4e9aa7a3248a
#
_entry.id   26ac4a984fdc64dd6d9a4e9aa7a3248a
#
_cell.length_a   1.000
_cell.length_b   1.000
_cell.length_c   1.000
_cell.angle_alpha   90.00
_cell.angle_beta   90.00
_cell.angle_gamma   90.00
#
_symmetry.space_group_name_H-M   'P 1'
#
loop_
_entity.id
_entity.type
_entity.pdbx_description
1 polymer ?
#
loop_
_entity_poly.entity_id
_entity_poly.type
_entity_poly.pdbx_seq_one_letter_code
_entity_poly.pdbx_strand_id
1 'polypeptide(L)'
;MTGGLAKGRGTRDEAAAVRPATRLEATLGAPVWWGCHLGVGYWLVPRLCTWGVSWPLHLLTVVVVALIVRAGVVAVRVTRAGQRGDDHAAHRDTLIGRLGLAITVLFGAVTLAEWVPSLFLDPCW
;
A
#
# COMPACT_ATOMS: atom_id res chain seq x y z
N MET A 1 -38.99 -20.57 16.42
CA MET A 1 -38.99 -19.97 15.08
C MET A 1 -38.21 -18.69 14.93
N THR A 2 -37.69 -18.11 15.99
CA THR A 2 -36.89 -16.87 15.95
C THR A 2 -35.35 -17.08 15.86
N GLY A 3 -34.83 -18.31 15.93
CA GLY A 3 -33.41 -18.61 15.91
C GLY A 3 -32.72 -18.54 14.53
N GLY A 4 -33.46 -18.62 13.44
CA GLY A 4 -32.89 -18.62 12.09
C GLY A 4 -32.49 -17.22 11.55
N LEU A 5 -33.16 -16.18 12.04
CA LEU A 5 -32.90 -14.79 11.60
C LEU A 5 -31.69 -14.14 12.29
N ALA A 6 -31.38 -14.57 13.52
CA ALA A 6 -30.21 -14.07 14.26
C ALA A 6 -28.88 -14.58 13.69
N LYS A 7 -28.84 -15.83 13.21
CA LYS A 7 -27.64 -16.43 12.62
C LYS A 7 -27.25 -15.81 11.27
N GLY A 8 -28.23 -15.32 10.50
CA GLY A 8 -27.97 -14.66 9.23
C GLY A 8 -27.48 -13.21 9.34
N ARG A 9 -27.73 -12.54 10.46
CA ARG A 9 -27.21 -11.20 10.73
C ARG A 9 -25.74 -11.22 11.12
N GLY A 10 -25.33 -12.13 12.04
CA GLY A 10 -23.94 -12.25 12.46
C GLY A 10 -22.96 -12.50 11.32
N THR A 11 -23.35 -13.34 10.34
CA THR A 11 -22.49 -13.64 9.19
C THR A 11 -22.38 -12.48 8.20
N ARG A 12 -23.40 -11.61 8.10
CA ARG A 12 -23.36 -10.40 7.27
C ARG A 12 -22.54 -9.30 7.93
N ASP A 13 -22.64 -9.15 9.24
CA ASP A 13 -21.88 -8.16 10.01
C ASP A 13 -20.37 -8.54 10.07
N GLU A 14 -20.04 -9.83 10.16
CA GLU A 14 -18.68 -10.34 10.06
C GLU A 14 -18.08 -10.13 8.64
N ALA A 15 -18.87 -10.28 7.60
CA ALA A 15 -18.44 -10.03 6.23
C ALA A 15 -18.26 -8.54 5.92
N ALA A 16 -18.97 -7.65 6.63
CA ALA A 16 -18.84 -6.20 6.52
C ALA A 16 -17.65 -5.64 7.32
N ALA A 17 -17.15 -6.38 8.34
CA ALA A 17 -16.00 -5.97 9.12
C ALA A 17 -14.71 -6.05 8.29
N VAL A 18 -13.94 -4.95 8.27
CA VAL A 18 -12.64 -4.90 7.58
C VAL A 18 -11.68 -5.87 8.27
N ARG A 19 -11.10 -6.80 7.50
CA ARG A 19 -10.15 -7.78 8.02
C ARG A 19 -8.91 -7.10 8.60
N PRO A 20 -8.30 -7.65 9.68
CA PRO A 20 -7.08 -7.09 10.27
C PRO A 20 -5.93 -6.96 9.26
N ALA A 21 -5.75 -7.95 8.38
CA ALA A 21 -4.75 -7.92 7.32
C ALA A 21 -4.95 -6.74 6.34
N THR A 22 -6.19 -6.40 6.01
CA THR A 22 -6.51 -5.25 5.15
C THR A 22 -6.16 -3.93 5.82
N ARG A 23 -6.34 -3.81 7.12
CA ARG A 23 -5.93 -2.63 7.90
C ARG A 23 -4.42 -2.47 7.92
N LEU A 24 -3.68 -3.57 8.14
CA LEU A 24 -2.21 -3.58 8.08
C LEU A 24 -1.71 -3.20 6.68
N GLU A 25 -2.29 -3.74 5.63
CA GLU A 25 -1.94 -3.39 4.25
C GLU A 25 -2.20 -1.90 3.98
N ALA A 26 -3.32 -1.35 4.47
CA ALA A 26 -3.66 0.05 4.30
C ALA A 26 -2.65 1.01 4.97
N THR A 27 -2.04 0.63 6.09
CA THR A 27 -1.11 1.49 6.84
C THR A 27 0.35 1.20 6.55
N LEU A 28 0.73 -0.08 6.47
CA LEU A 28 2.12 -0.51 6.33
C LEU A 28 2.49 -0.88 4.90
N GLY A 29 1.53 -1.04 4.00
CA GLY A 29 1.78 -1.46 2.62
C GLY A 29 2.77 -0.54 1.91
N ALA A 30 2.53 0.77 1.90
CA ALA A 30 3.39 1.73 1.22
C ALA A 30 4.83 1.78 1.78
N PRO A 31 5.06 1.91 3.11
CA PRO A 31 6.42 1.92 3.66
C PRO A 31 7.15 0.58 3.47
N VAL A 32 6.45 -0.56 3.53
CA VAL A 32 7.05 -1.88 3.29
C VAL A 32 7.52 -2.00 1.84
N TRP A 33 6.69 -1.63 0.88
CA TRP A 33 7.08 -1.68 -0.54
C TRP A 33 8.20 -0.71 -0.88
N TRP A 34 8.20 0.49 -0.30
CA TRP A 34 9.30 1.44 -0.42
C TRP A 34 10.59 0.88 0.17
N GLY A 35 10.57 0.29 1.38
CA GLY A 35 11.72 -0.34 1.99
C GLY A 35 12.26 -1.51 1.16
N CYS A 36 11.38 -2.34 0.58
CA CYS A 36 11.77 -3.39 -0.36
C CYS A 36 12.42 -2.81 -1.62
N HIS A 37 11.89 -1.70 -2.17
CA HIS A 37 12.48 -1.01 -3.31
C HIS A 37 13.93 -0.58 -3.03
N LEU A 38 14.18 0.05 -1.87
CA LEU A 38 15.52 0.46 -1.47
C LEU A 38 16.45 -0.75 -1.30
N GLY A 39 16.01 -1.80 -0.58
CA GLY A 39 16.82 -2.99 -0.33
C GLY A 39 17.18 -3.73 -1.61
N VAL A 40 16.22 -3.96 -2.48
CA VAL A 40 16.44 -4.62 -3.78
C VAL A 40 17.29 -3.74 -4.70
N GLY A 41 17.03 -2.44 -4.74
CA GLY A 41 17.82 -1.48 -5.52
C GLY A 41 19.29 -1.48 -5.09
N TYR A 42 19.55 -1.40 -3.79
CA TYR A 42 20.91 -1.45 -3.25
C TYR A 42 21.66 -2.74 -3.62
N TRP A 43 20.96 -3.86 -3.60
CA TRP A 43 21.55 -5.15 -3.99
C TRP A 43 21.75 -5.29 -5.50
N LEU A 44 20.88 -4.67 -6.29
CA LEU A 44 20.83 -4.83 -7.74
C LEU A 44 21.80 -3.89 -8.48
N VAL A 45 21.97 -2.64 -8.01
CA VAL A 45 22.79 -1.61 -8.68
C VAL A 45 24.21 -2.09 -8.99
N PRO A 46 25.01 -2.67 -8.06
CA PRO A 46 26.38 -3.11 -8.38
C PRO A 46 26.42 -4.17 -9.49
N ARG A 47 25.39 -5.02 -9.55
CA ARG A 47 25.32 -6.10 -10.56
C ARG A 47 24.95 -5.57 -11.94
N LEU A 48 24.01 -4.63 -11.98
CA LEU A 48 23.57 -4.02 -13.24
C LEU A 48 24.69 -3.18 -13.86
N CYS A 49 25.49 -2.51 -13.03
CA CYS A 49 26.65 -1.76 -13.51
C CYS A 49 27.72 -2.67 -14.14
N THR A 50 27.93 -3.88 -13.62
CA THR A 50 28.82 -4.86 -14.27
C THR A 50 28.29 -5.37 -15.60
N TRP A 51 26.96 -5.37 -15.78
CA TRP A 51 26.31 -5.83 -17.02
C TRP A 51 26.02 -4.70 -18.01
N GLY A 52 26.18 -3.43 -17.60
CA GLY A 52 25.92 -2.24 -18.42
C GLY A 52 24.43 -2.06 -18.77
N VAL A 53 23.52 -2.50 -17.89
CA VAL A 53 22.08 -2.50 -18.15
C VAL A 53 21.35 -1.77 -17.01
N SER A 54 20.56 -0.75 -17.32
CA SER A 54 19.82 0.07 -16.33
C SER A 54 18.31 -0.18 -16.30
N TRP A 55 17.72 -0.74 -17.37
CA TRP A 55 16.27 -0.92 -17.47
C TRP A 55 15.62 -1.73 -16.32
N PRO A 56 16.27 -2.72 -15.65
CA PRO A 56 15.63 -3.46 -14.57
C PRO A 56 15.34 -2.58 -13.35
N LEU A 57 16.13 -1.51 -13.12
CA LEU A 57 15.85 -0.54 -12.04
C LEU A 57 14.55 0.22 -12.31
N HIS A 58 14.32 0.65 -13.55
CA HIS A 58 13.09 1.32 -13.93
C HIS A 58 11.88 0.39 -13.80
N LEU A 59 12.03 -0.87 -14.21
CA LEU A 59 10.98 -1.88 -14.04
C LEU A 59 10.65 -2.10 -12.56
N LEU A 60 11.67 -2.23 -11.70
CA LEU A 60 11.50 -2.36 -10.27
C LEU A 60 10.70 -1.17 -9.70
N THR A 61 11.06 0.06 -10.08
CA THR A 61 10.37 1.28 -9.62
C THR A 61 8.90 1.29 -10.06
N VAL A 62 8.61 0.94 -11.32
CA VAL A 62 7.24 0.88 -11.84
C VAL A 62 6.40 -0.14 -11.06
N VAL A 63 6.95 -1.33 -10.78
CA VAL A 63 6.27 -2.36 -9.99
C VAL A 63 5.99 -1.86 -8.57
N VAL A 64 6.96 -1.23 -7.93
CA VAL A 64 6.80 -0.70 -6.56
C VAL A 64 5.77 0.42 -6.53
N VAL A 65 5.78 1.35 -7.48
CA VAL A 65 4.75 2.41 -7.60
C VAL A 65 3.36 1.80 -7.76
N ALA A 66 3.20 0.76 -8.58
CA ALA A 66 1.93 0.05 -8.74
C ALA A 66 1.45 -0.58 -7.42
N LEU A 67 2.36 -1.17 -6.62
CA LEU A 67 2.06 -1.74 -5.31
C LEU A 67 1.71 -0.66 -4.26
N ILE A 68 2.37 0.48 -4.30
CA ILE A 68 2.03 1.65 -3.45
C ILE A 68 0.65 2.19 -3.81
N VAL A 69 0.33 2.34 -5.11
CA VAL A 69 -1.00 2.74 -5.57
C VAL A 69 -2.07 1.74 -5.12
N ARG A 70 -1.79 0.44 -5.20
CA ARG A 70 -2.68 -0.59 -4.67
C ARG A 70 -2.94 -0.41 -3.17
N ALA A 71 -1.90 -0.16 -2.37
CA ALA A 71 -2.05 0.12 -0.93
C ALA A 71 -2.94 1.36 -0.69
N GLY A 72 -2.80 2.40 -1.50
CA GLY A 72 -3.66 3.58 -1.47
C GLY A 72 -5.13 3.27 -1.79
N VAL A 73 -5.38 2.43 -2.79
CA VAL A 73 -6.74 1.97 -3.12
C VAL A 73 -7.36 1.19 -1.95
N VAL A 74 -6.57 0.33 -1.30
CA VAL A 74 -7.01 -0.39 -0.09
C VAL A 74 -7.33 0.59 1.04
N ALA A 75 -6.50 1.60 1.28
CA ALA A 75 -6.74 2.63 2.28
C ALA A 75 -8.04 3.42 2.01
N VAL A 76 -8.33 3.78 0.75
CA VAL A 76 -9.60 4.41 0.35
C VAL A 76 -10.78 3.49 0.62
N ARG A 77 -10.67 2.19 0.32
CA ARG A 77 -11.74 1.21 0.59
C ARG A 77 -12.02 1.08 2.09
N VAL A 78 -10.98 1.02 2.92
CA VAL A 78 -11.10 0.98 4.39
C VAL A 78 -11.79 2.25 4.90
N THR A 79 -11.39 3.43 4.41
CA THR A 79 -12.03 4.70 4.77
C THR A 79 -13.52 4.70 4.42
N ARG A 80 -13.87 4.28 3.20
CA ARG A 80 -15.26 4.23 2.75
C ARG A 80 -16.10 3.22 3.53
N ALA A 81 -15.52 2.08 3.89
CA ALA A 81 -16.18 1.09 4.74
C ALA A 81 -16.46 1.65 6.14
N GLY A 82 -15.50 2.38 6.73
CA GLY A 82 -15.67 3.04 8.01
C GLY A 82 -16.74 4.14 7.98
N GLN A 83 -16.83 4.93 6.90
CA GLN A 83 -17.82 6.00 6.75
C GLN A 83 -19.27 5.52 6.63
N ARG A 84 -19.49 4.23 6.33
CA ARG A 84 -20.83 3.64 6.22
C ARG A 84 -21.39 3.11 7.54
N GLY A 85 -20.59 3.05 8.60
CA GLY A 85 -20.99 2.59 9.92
C GLY A 85 -21.02 3.74 10.94
N ASP A 86 -21.82 3.59 11.99
CA ASP A 86 -21.96 4.57 13.08
C ASP A 86 -21.26 4.11 14.38
N ASP A 87 -20.60 2.96 14.35
CA ASP A 87 -19.96 2.34 15.51
C ASP A 87 -18.56 2.91 15.78
N HIS A 88 -18.05 2.71 17.01
CA HIS A 88 -16.66 3.02 17.34
C HIS A 88 -15.64 2.32 16.44
N ALA A 89 -15.94 1.09 15.99
CA ALA A 89 -15.11 0.36 15.04
C ALA A 89 -15.07 1.05 13.67
N ALA A 90 -16.18 1.56 13.20
CA ALA A 90 -16.31 2.31 11.95
C ALA A 90 -15.50 3.62 11.99
N HIS A 91 -15.56 4.34 13.11
CA HIS A 91 -14.76 5.55 13.30
C HIS A 91 -13.25 5.26 13.28
N ARG A 92 -12.83 4.17 13.94
CA ARG A 92 -11.44 3.69 13.90
C ARG A 92 -11.00 3.33 12.48
N ASP A 93 -11.82 2.63 11.71
CA ASP A 93 -11.50 2.26 10.34
C ASP A 93 -11.36 3.48 9.42
N THR A 94 -12.18 4.50 9.63
CA THR A 94 -12.07 5.78 8.91
C THR A 94 -10.73 6.47 9.22
N LEU A 95 -10.31 6.51 10.47
CA LEU A 95 -9.01 7.09 10.87
C LEU A 95 -7.84 6.29 10.30
N ILE A 96 -7.86 4.96 10.40
CA ILE A 96 -6.83 4.07 9.85
C ILE A 96 -6.72 4.25 8.34
N GLY A 97 -7.84 4.31 7.63
CA GLY A 97 -7.85 4.49 6.19
C GLY A 97 -7.30 5.86 5.76
N ARG A 98 -7.65 6.93 6.45
CA ARG A 98 -7.13 8.29 6.19
C ARG A 98 -5.63 8.38 6.47
N LEU A 99 -5.16 7.80 7.58
CA LEU A 99 -3.75 7.73 7.92
C LEU A 99 -2.99 6.92 6.85
N GLY A 100 -3.51 5.75 6.46
CA GLY A 100 -2.94 4.93 5.40
C GLY A 100 -2.84 5.66 4.06
N LEU A 101 -3.85 6.45 3.72
CA LEU A 101 -3.83 7.27 2.51
C LEU A 101 -2.75 8.36 2.57
N ALA A 102 -2.62 9.05 3.69
CA ALA A 102 -1.57 10.06 3.88
C ALA A 102 -0.17 9.45 3.78
N ILE A 103 0.06 8.30 4.40
CA ILE A 103 1.30 7.52 4.31
C ILE A 103 1.57 7.10 2.86
N THR A 104 0.56 6.62 2.15
CA THR A 104 0.69 6.21 0.75
C THR A 104 1.09 7.37 -0.16
N VAL A 105 0.48 8.53 0.02
CA VAL A 105 0.82 9.75 -0.75
C VAL A 105 2.26 10.17 -0.44
N LEU A 106 2.66 10.16 0.82
CA LEU A 106 4.02 10.52 1.22
C LEU A 106 5.07 9.58 0.59
N PHE A 107 4.92 8.26 0.77
CA PHE A 107 5.89 7.29 0.25
C PHE A 107 5.84 7.20 -1.29
N GLY A 108 4.69 7.40 -1.89
CA GLY A 108 4.55 7.52 -3.33
C GLY A 108 5.31 8.72 -3.89
N ALA A 109 5.17 9.89 -3.26
CA ALA A 109 5.88 11.09 -3.64
C ALA A 109 7.41 10.93 -3.48
N VAL A 110 7.87 10.33 -2.37
CA VAL A 110 9.30 10.03 -2.15
C VAL A 110 9.82 9.10 -3.23
N THR A 111 9.13 8.00 -3.53
CA THR A 111 9.53 7.05 -4.57
C THR A 111 9.64 7.71 -5.95
N LEU A 112 8.71 8.60 -6.29
CA LEU A 112 8.77 9.35 -7.54
C LEU A 112 9.92 10.36 -7.54
N ALA A 113 10.16 11.05 -6.42
CA ALA A 113 11.26 11.99 -6.28
C ALA A 113 12.64 11.30 -6.42
N GLU A 114 12.77 10.09 -5.88
CA GLU A 114 13.98 9.25 -6.06
C GLU A 114 14.15 8.77 -7.51
N TRP A 115 13.04 8.54 -8.22
CA TRP A 115 13.07 8.06 -9.59
C TRP A 115 13.45 9.14 -10.60
N VAL A 116 13.05 10.39 -10.38
CA VAL A 116 13.31 11.51 -11.31
C VAL A 116 14.81 11.68 -11.61
N PRO A 117 15.73 11.72 -10.63
CA PRO A 117 17.16 11.80 -10.92
C PRO A 117 17.69 10.62 -11.73
N SER A 118 17.17 9.41 -11.51
CA SER A 118 17.62 8.21 -12.22
C SER A 118 17.25 8.18 -13.71
N LEU A 119 16.37 9.08 -14.16
CA LEU A 119 16.05 9.27 -15.57
C LEU A 119 17.09 10.14 -16.31
N PHE A 120 17.84 10.97 -15.56
CA PHE A 120 18.80 11.92 -16.12
C PHE A 120 20.25 11.55 -15.81
N LEU A 121 20.45 10.81 -14.73
CA LEU A 121 21.76 10.39 -14.24
C LEU A 121 21.92 8.88 -14.43
N ASP A 122 23.07 8.49 -14.98
CA ASP A 122 23.38 7.06 -15.09
C ASP A 122 23.71 6.53 -13.68
N PRO A 123 23.06 5.45 -13.23
CA PRO A 123 23.29 4.90 -11.88
C PRO A 123 24.69 4.28 -11.70
N CYS A 124 25.48 4.20 -12.75
CA CYS A 124 26.79 3.57 -12.79
C CYS A 124 27.99 4.55 -12.75
N TRP A 125 27.74 5.77 -12.29
CA TRP A 125 28.81 6.77 -12.06
C TRP A 125 29.46 6.59 -10.72
#